data_17afb908b43821ee4382ed0d3e0c5692
#
_entry.id   17afb908b43821ee4382ed0d3e0c5692
#
_cell.length_a   1.000
_cell.length_b   1.000
_cell.length_c   1.000
_cell.angle_alpha   90.00
_cell.angle_beta   90.00
_cell.angle_gamma   90.00
#
_symmetry.space_group_name_H-M   'P 1'
#
loop_
_entity.id
_entity.type
_entity.pdbx_description
1 polymer ?
#
loop_
_entity_poly.entity_id
_entity_poly.type
_entity_poly.pdbx_seq_one_letter_code
_entity_poly.pdbx_strand_id
1 'polypeptide(L)'
;MKFTDIIGNRTVAEAMVSMADSGRVAHAVLLYENEGCGALALALAYLQYLNCSNPSGGDSCGECPSCRQMAKLIHPDVHFVFPVNKGPKTSDDKPTSESYVKYWRELALADPYFTEADLQKAIGIESKNGLIAVAEAKSIIAKLSLAPVYDGYKAVVFYLPEKMNQETANRLLKMVEEPPQKTLFLFITHAPEKVLQTIFSRCQSIRVMPLTKEEQRQVQERRPMVEDEDGAMFMELFSRLMNAVAAKDLMTVLECGEEAAALDSREKQKAFCNFAASCIRKIFMMQQNLQQIADISEDEYGFYADMAAKCPKGFCMKQIANIDKVVSMVDRNVSSKIVFCDLVNRMFMNI
;
A
#
# COMPACT_ATOMS: atom_id res chain seq x y z
N MET A 1 16.56 8.74 -5.95
CA MET A 1 16.13 8.78 -4.52
C MET A 1 17.35 8.51 -3.67
N LYS A 2 17.69 9.42 -2.77
CA LYS A 2 18.76 9.27 -1.79
C LYS A 2 18.18 8.90 -0.43
N PHE A 3 18.99 8.37 0.48
CA PHE A 3 18.54 8.15 1.86
C PHE A 3 18.16 9.45 2.57
N THR A 4 18.82 10.57 2.22
CA THR A 4 18.48 11.91 2.72
C THR A 4 17.12 12.42 2.26
N ASP A 5 16.55 11.86 1.19
CA ASP A 5 15.23 12.25 0.67
C ASP A 5 14.08 11.51 1.38
N ILE A 6 14.39 10.47 2.16
CA ILE A 6 13.40 9.61 2.82
C ILE A 6 12.82 10.31 4.03
N ILE A 7 11.50 10.28 4.14
CA ILE A 7 10.76 10.73 5.31
C ILE A 7 10.59 9.52 6.26
N GLY A 8 11.02 9.68 7.49
CA GLY A 8 10.93 8.64 8.52
C GLY A 8 11.95 7.50 8.38
N ASN A 9 11.84 6.52 9.23
CA ASN A 9 12.60 5.26 9.20
C ASN A 9 14.13 5.39 9.13
N ARG A 10 14.71 6.42 9.73
CA ARG A 10 16.18 6.68 9.70
C ARG A 10 17.00 5.51 10.21
N THR A 11 16.57 4.88 11.30
CA THR A 11 17.27 3.72 11.87
C THR A 11 17.35 2.55 10.88
N VAL A 12 16.29 2.32 10.10
CA VAL A 12 16.27 1.30 9.06
C VAL A 12 17.22 1.68 7.92
N ALA A 13 17.20 2.94 7.49
CA ALA A 13 18.12 3.46 6.47
C ALA A 13 19.59 3.29 6.90
N GLU A 14 19.94 3.67 8.14
CA GLU A 14 21.28 3.52 8.71
C GLU A 14 21.72 2.04 8.78
N ALA A 15 20.82 1.14 9.14
CA ALA A 15 21.08 -0.29 9.16
C ALA A 15 21.36 -0.82 7.75
N MET A 16 20.58 -0.38 6.73
CA MET A 16 20.79 -0.79 5.34
C MET A 16 22.12 -0.25 4.78
N VAL A 17 22.49 0.98 5.12
CA VAL A 17 23.81 1.55 4.76
C VAL A 17 24.93 0.73 5.41
N SER A 18 24.82 0.41 6.71
CA SER A 18 25.81 -0.39 7.41
C SER A 18 25.98 -1.80 6.83
N MET A 19 24.88 -2.43 6.37
CA MET A 19 24.93 -3.71 5.66
C MET A 19 25.71 -3.58 4.33
N ALA A 20 25.47 -2.52 3.58
CA ALA A 20 26.18 -2.26 2.33
C ALA A 20 27.68 -2.02 2.56
N ASP A 21 28.04 -1.13 3.48
CA ASP A 21 29.42 -0.75 3.78
C ASP A 21 30.24 -1.91 4.35
N SER A 22 29.60 -2.79 5.11
CA SER A 22 30.27 -4.00 5.64
C SER A 22 30.38 -5.13 4.61
N GLY A 23 29.87 -4.96 3.40
CA GLY A 23 29.83 -6.00 2.36
C GLY A 23 28.90 -7.17 2.69
N ARG A 24 28.01 -7.01 3.69
CA ARG A 24 27.06 -8.04 4.14
C ARG A 24 25.67 -7.84 3.53
N VAL A 25 25.62 -7.64 2.22
CA VAL A 25 24.34 -7.49 1.49
C VAL A 25 23.66 -8.84 1.39
N ALA A 26 22.51 -8.98 2.08
CA ALA A 26 21.69 -10.18 1.96
C ALA A 26 21.14 -10.29 0.53
N HIS A 27 21.16 -11.50 -0.04
CA HIS A 27 20.67 -11.74 -1.40
C HIS A 27 19.14 -11.63 -1.53
N ALA A 28 18.41 -11.78 -0.43
CA ALA A 28 16.95 -11.61 -0.37
C ALA A 28 16.56 -10.86 0.91
N VAL A 29 15.89 -9.74 0.76
CA VAL A 29 15.40 -8.88 1.85
C VAL A 29 13.90 -8.70 1.71
N LEU A 30 13.17 -8.88 2.80
CA LEU A 30 11.73 -8.61 2.91
C LEU A 30 11.52 -7.37 3.79
N LEU A 31 11.12 -6.28 3.18
CA LEU A 31 10.65 -5.09 3.87
C LEU A 31 9.14 -5.24 4.11
N TYR A 32 8.72 -5.24 5.37
CA TYR A 32 7.29 -5.32 5.70
C TYR A 32 6.85 -4.09 6.48
N GLU A 33 5.72 -3.53 6.07
CA GLU A 33 5.21 -2.27 6.58
C GLU A 33 3.68 -2.26 6.68
N ASN A 34 3.13 -1.28 7.40
CA ASN A 34 1.78 -0.81 7.13
C ASN A 34 1.85 0.03 5.84
N GLU A 35 0.82 -0.06 5.01
CA GLU A 35 0.79 0.61 3.72
C GLU A 35 1.19 2.10 3.81
N GLY A 36 2.07 2.55 2.92
CA GLY A 36 2.49 3.96 2.84
C GLY A 36 3.55 4.41 3.84
N CYS A 37 4.25 3.48 4.53
CA CYS A 37 5.28 3.84 5.50
C CYS A 37 6.70 4.03 4.91
N GLY A 38 6.88 3.80 3.59
CA GLY A 38 8.11 4.16 2.87
C GLY A 38 9.07 3.00 2.59
N ALA A 39 8.61 1.74 2.64
CA ALA A 39 9.45 0.60 2.28
C ALA A 39 9.96 0.68 0.82
N LEU A 40 9.13 1.17 -0.10
CA LEU A 40 9.56 1.39 -1.48
C LEU A 40 10.62 2.49 -1.57
N ALA A 41 10.44 3.61 -0.86
CA ALA A 41 11.44 4.69 -0.81
C ALA A 41 12.79 4.18 -0.29
N LEU A 42 12.79 3.38 0.79
CA LEU A 42 13.98 2.74 1.35
C LEU A 42 14.64 1.79 0.34
N ALA A 43 13.85 0.94 -0.33
CA ALA A 43 14.34 0.01 -1.35
C ALA A 43 15.03 0.75 -2.51
N LEU A 44 14.41 1.82 -3.01
CA LEU A 44 14.95 2.62 -4.11
C LEU A 44 16.25 3.34 -3.72
N ALA A 45 16.32 3.91 -2.52
CA ALA A 45 17.53 4.55 -2.01
C ALA A 45 18.65 3.54 -1.80
N TYR A 46 18.33 2.37 -1.24
CA TYR A 46 19.29 1.28 -1.05
C TYR A 46 19.89 0.80 -2.35
N LEU A 47 19.05 0.58 -3.37
CA LEU A 47 19.52 0.17 -4.69
C LEU A 47 20.37 1.25 -5.38
N GLN A 48 20.02 2.53 -5.21
CA GLN A 48 20.85 3.62 -5.70
C GLN A 48 22.19 3.67 -4.98
N TYR A 49 22.23 3.43 -3.67
CA TYR A 49 23.45 3.38 -2.86
C TYR A 49 24.36 2.24 -3.29
N LEU A 50 23.83 1.01 -3.40
CA LEU A 50 24.58 -0.19 -3.81
C LEU A 50 25.17 -0.11 -5.22
N ASN A 51 24.52 0.64 -6.11
CA ASN A 51 24.94 0.82 -7.50
C ASN A 51 25.67 2.15 -7.73
N CYS A 52 25.91 2.93 -6.68
CA CYS A 52 26.63 4.18 -6.77
C CYS A 52 28.14 3.94 -6.94
N SER A 53 28.76 4.54 -7.93
CA SER A 53 30.22 4.42 -8.15
C SER A 53 31.05 5.25 -7.16
N ASN A 54 30.44 6.21 -6.43
CA ASN A 54 31.14 7.06 -5.48
C ASN A 54 30.23 7.43 -4.30
N PRO A 55 29.81 6.44 -3.46
CA PRO A 55 29.01 6.71 -2.28
C PRO A 55 29.84 7.50 -1.26
N SER A 56 29.23 8.43 -0.54
CA SER A 56 29.90 9.21 0.50
C SER A 56 28.92 9.65 1.60
N GLY A 57 29.42 9.74 2.83
CA GLY A 57 28.60 10.23 3.95
C GLY A 57 27.37 9.39 4.26
N GLY A 58 27.40 8.08 3.95
CA GLY A 58 26.26 7.19 4.14
C GLY A 58 25.16 7.34 3.10
N ASP A 59 25.43 8.02 1.96
CA ASP A 59 24.46 8.18 0.88
C ASP A 59 25.10 8.06 -0.52
N SER A 60 24.27 7.90 -1.53
CA SER A 60 24.68 7.87 -2.93
C SER A 60 25.05 9.27 -3.44
N CYS A 61 26.00 9.36 -4.39
CA CYS A 61 26.43 10.67 -4.90
C CYS A 61 25.33 11.44 -5.65
N GLY A 62 24.38 10.74 -6.28
CA GLY A 62 23.31 11.34 -7.08
C GLY A 62 23.70 11.75 -8.51
N GLU A 63 24.98 11.75 -8.85
CA GLU A 63 25.49 12.36 -10.09
C GLU A 63 26.10 11.35 -11.07
N CYS A 64 26.58 10.20 -10.60
CA CYS A 64 27.14 9.18 -11.47
C CYS A 64 26.11 8.60 -12.45
N PRO A 65 26.51 7.97 -13.54
CA PRO A 65 25.57 7.44 -14.53
C PRO A 65 24.51 6.51 -13.94
N SER A 66 24.91 5.62 -13.03
CA SER A 66 23.99 4.72 -12.32
C SER A 66 22.99 5.49 -11.47
N CYS A 67 23.43 6.47 -10.65
CA CYS A 67 22.54 7.30 -9.85
C CYS A 67 21.53 8.08 -10.71
N ARG A 68 21.94 8.61 -11.85
CA ARG A 68 21.06 9.34 -12.78
C ARG A 68 19.99 8.42 -13.38
N GLN A 69 20.34 7.15 -13.66
CA GLN A 69 19.38 6.18 -14.17
C GLN A 69 18.45 5.68 -13.07
N MET A 70 18.98 5.43 -11.85
CA MET A 70 18.16 5.11 -10.68
C MET A 70 17.18 6.23 -10.32
N ALA A 71 17.60 7.48 -10.38
CA ALA A 71 16.73 8.63 -10.14
C ALA A 71 15.54 8.71 -11.11
N LYS A 72 15.65 8.10 -12.30
CA LYS A 72 14.59 7.98 -13.31
C LYS A 72 13.91 6.61 -13.33
N LEU A 73 14.31 5.69 -12.45
CA LEU A 73 13.88 4.29 -12.41
C LEU A 73 14.03 3.54 -13.75
N ILE A 74 15.14 3.83 -14.49
CA ILE A 74 15.47 3.23 -15.78
C ILE A 74 16.81 2.49 -15.76
N HIS A 75 17.33 2.15 -14.57
CA HIS A 75 18.57 1.40 -14.45
C HIS A 75 18.41 0.01 -15.08
N PRO A 76 19.29 -0.42 -16.03
CA PRO A 76 19.11 -1.64 -16.80
C PRO A 76 19.19 -2.91 -15.94
N ASP A 77 19.93 -2.87 -14.84
CA ASP A 77 20.12 -4.01 -13.94
C ASP A 77 19.11 -4.03 -12.77
N VAL A 78 18.12 -3.12 -12.77
CA VAL A 78 17.07 -3.05 -11.74
C VAL A 78 15.70 -3.24 -12.37
N HIS A 79 14.98 -4.25 -11.89
CA HIS A 79 13.67 -4.64 -12.42
C HIS A 79 12.60 -4.51 -11.33
N PHE A 80 11.39 -4.16 -11.75
CA PHE A 80 10.25 -3.97 -10.87
C PHE A 80 9.15 -4.96 -11.23
N VAL A 81 8.61 -5.64 -10.22
CA VAL A 81 7.49 -6.57 -10.33
C VAL A 81 6.41 -6.15 -9.36
N PHE A 82 5.20 -6.04 -9.85
CA PHE A 82 4.04 -5.62 -9.08
C PHE A 82 2.78 -6.32 -9.61
N PRO A 83 1.70 -6.39 -8.82
CA PRO A 83 0.48 -7.05 -9.24
C PRO A 83 -0.16 -6.35 -10.44
N VAL A 84 -0.50 -7.12 -11.46
CA VAL A 84 -1.16 -6.62 -12.68
C VAL A 84 -2.35 -7.46 -13.08
N ASN A 85 -3.24 -6.90 -13.88
CA ASN A 85 -4.33 -7.60 -14.55
C ASN A 85 -4.59 -6.95 -15.92
N LYS A 86 -5.35 -7.59 -16.80
CA LYS A 86 -5.73 -7.00 -18.08
C LYS A 86 -6.61 -5.77 -17.85
N GLY A 87 -6.13 -4.60 -18.24
CA GLY A 87 -6.77 -3.30 -18.12
C GLY A 87 -6.79 -2.55 -19.44
N PRO A 88 -7.40 -1.35 -19.49
CA PRO A 88 -7.52 -0.55 -20.71
C PRO A 88 -6.19 0.04 -21.18
N LYS A 89 -5.17 0.09 -20.32
CA LYS A 89 -3.85 0.68 -20.61
C LYS A 89 -2.86 -0.29 -21.26
N THR A 90 -3.28 -1.52 -21.58
CA THR A 90 -2.47 -2.51 -22.29
C THR A 90 -3.28 -3.29 -23.29
N SER A 91 -2.65 -3.66 -24.42
CA SER A 91 -3.20 -4.57 -25.42
C SER A 91 -2.83 -6.03 -25.16
N ASP A 92 -1.97 -6.30 -24.18
CA ASP A 92 -1.47 -7.64 -23.88
C ASP A 92 -2.58 -8.52 -23.31
N ASP A 93 -2.73 -9.72 -23.83
CA ASP A 93 -3.70 -10.70 -23.29
C ASP A 93 -3.27 -11.27 -21.94
N LYS A 94 -1.97 -11.35 -21.72
CA LYS A 94 -1.34 -11.81 -20.46
C LYS A 94 -0.32 -10.77 -20.02
N PRO A 95 -0.79 -9.63 -19.45
CA PRO A 95 0.09 -8.55 -19.09
C PRO A 95 1.05 -8.97 -17.99
N THR A 96 2.23 -8.36 -18.03
CA THR A 96 3.25 -8.41 -16.99
C THR A 96 3.50 -7.00 -16.46
N SER A 97 4.29 -6.87 -15.41
CA SER A 97 4.69 -5.56 -14.88
C SER A 97 5.34 -4.69 -15.96
N GLU A 98 6.03 -5.29 -16.94
CA GLU A 98 6.63 -4.57 -18.07
C GLU A 98 5.58 -3.83 -18.91
N SER A 99 4.39 -4.42 -19.08
CA SER A 99 3.27 -3.80 -19.83
C SER A 99 2.79 -2.49 -19.20
N TYR A 100 3.06 -2.29 -17.91
CA TYR A 100 2.62 -1.13 -17.13
C TYR A 100 3.78 -0.33 -16.51
N VAL A 101 5.03 -0.70 -16.77
CA VAL A 101 6.21 -0.10 -16.12
C VAL A 101 6.27 1.42 -16.26
N LYS A 102 5.76 1.96 -17.38
CA LYS A 102 5.69 3.41 -17.60
C LYS A 102 4.83 4.09 -16.52
N TYR A 103 3.62 3.60 -16.31
CA TYR A 103 2.65 4.17 -15.33
C TYR A 103 3.14 3.97 -13.89
N TRP A 104 3.67 2.78 -13.59
CA TRP A 104 4.27 2.51 -12.28
C TRP A 104 5.45 3.46 -12.00
N ARG A 105 6.30 3.69 -12.98
CA ARG A 105 7.45 4.60 -12.86
C ARG A 105 7.00 6.04 -12.61
N GLU A 106 6.02 6.52 -13.36
CA GLU A 106 5.43 7.85 -13.16
C GLU A 106 4.88 8.01 -11.74
N LEU A 107 4.14 7.00 -11.23
CA LEU A 107 3.63 6.98 -9.87
C LEU A 107 4.76 6.96 -8.83
N ALA A 108 5.72 6.05 -8.94
CA ALA A 108 6.81 5.89 -7.97
C ALA A 108 7.76 7.09 -7.93
N LEU A 109 7.89 7.82 -9.03
CA LEU A 109 8.67 9.07 -9.08
C LEU A 109 7.91 10.25 -8.46
N ALA A 110 6.59 10.28 -8.61
CA ALA A 110 5.74 11.33 -8.02
C ALA A 110 5.59 11.13 -6.50
N ASP A 111 5.34 9.90 -6.08
CA ASP A 111 5.15 9.54 -4.67
C ASP A 111 5.62 8.10 -4.38
N PRO A 112 6.81 7.89 -3.82
CA PRO A 112 7.28 6.55 -3.46
C PRO A 112 6.59 5.95 -2.21
N TYR A 113 5.64 6.67 -1.62
CA TYR A 113 4.79 6.24 -0.50
C TYR A 113 3.37 5.86 -0.96
N PHE A 114 3.17 5.66 -2.27
CA PHE A 114 1.87 5.32 -2.85
C PHE A 114 1.29 4.01 -2.25
N THR A 115 -0.03 3.90 -2.30
CA THR A 115 -0.79 2.75 -1.83
C THR A 115 -1.07 1.72 -2.95
N GLU A 116 -1.57 0.53 -2.58
CA GLU A 116 -2.06 -0.44 -3.58
C GLU A 116 -3.18 0.17 -4.44
N ALA A 117 -4.07 0.96 -3.84
CA ALA A 117 -5.15 1.65 -4.55
C ALA A 117 -4.61 2.65 -5.58
N ASP A 118 -3.58 3.43 -5.21
CA ASP A 118 -2.91 4.36 -6.14
C ASP A 118 -2.28 3.61 -7.33
N LEU A 119 -1.66 2.45 -7.06
CA LEU A 119 -1.10 1.60 -8.12
C LEU A 119 -2.21 1.10 -9.08
N GLN A 120 -3.30 0.58 -8.53
CA GLN A 120 -4.43 0.07 -9.34
C GLN A 120 -5.03 1.18 -10.21
N LYS A 121 -5.19 2.39 -9.67
CA LYS A 121 -5.63 3.59 -10.39
C LYS A 121 -4.64 3.98 -11.48
N ALA A 122 -3.35 4.01 -11.16
CA ALA A 122 -2.31 4.36 -12.12
C ALA A 122 -2.26 3.42 -13.33
N ILE A 123 -2.49 2.12 -13.13
CA ILE A 123 -2.49 1.12 -14.22
C ILE A 123 -3.89 0.81 -14.79
N GLY A 124 -4.96 1.37 -14.21
CA GLY A 124 -6.34 1.27 -14.72
C GLY A 124 -6.98 -0.10 -14.46
N ILE A 125 -6.77 -0.67 -13.28
CA ILE A 125 -7.36 -1.98 -12.87
C ILE A 125 -8.13 -1.91 -11.55
N GLU A 126 -8.67 -0.75 -11.19
CA GLU A 126 -9.35 -0.52 -9.90
C GLU A 126 -10.48 -1.52 -9.62
N SER A 127 -11.12 -2.02 -10.66
CA SER A 127 -12.21 -3.02 -10.55
C SER A 127 -11.73 -4.47 -10.55
N LYS A 128 -10.42 -4.73 -10.57
CA LYS A 128 -9.83 -6.06 -10.74
C LYS A 128 -8.73 -6.32 -9.72
N ASN A 129 -8.70 -7.54 -9.20
CA ASN A 129 -7.57 -7.95 -8.36
C ASN A 129 -6.30 -8.13 -9.21
N GLY A 130 -5.24 -7.40 -8.86
CA GLY A 130 -3.92 -7.60 -9.43
C GLY A 130 -3.30 -8.92 -8.96
N LEU A 131 -2.52 -9.56 -9.84
CA LEU A 131 -1.82 -10.81 -9.56
C LEU A 131 -0.40 -10.76 -10.14
N ILE A 132 0.57 -11.32 -9.42
CA ILE A 132 1.92 -11.59 -9.94
C ILE A 132 1.90 -13.02 -10.53
N ALA A 133 1.76 -13.11 -11.84
CA ALA A 133 1.54 -14.36 -12.55
C ALA A 133 2.86 -15.05 -12.96
N VAL A 134 2.78 -16.29 -13.40
CA VAL A 134 3.94 -17.11 -13.82
C VAL A 134 4.76 -16.46 -14.93
N ALA A 135 4.13 -15.66 -15.79
CA ALA A 135 4.83 -14.92 -16.84
C ALA A 135 5.91 -13.99 -16.29
N GLU A 136 5.65 -13.36 -15.11
CA GLU A 136 6.64 -12.53 -14.41
C GLU A 136 7.89 -13.34 -14.03
N ALA A 137 7.71 -14.50 -13.39
CA ALA A 137 8.85 -15.34 -12.99
C ALA A 137 9.72 -15.71 -14.21
N LYS A 138 9.10 -16.07 -15.33
CA LYS A 138 9.84 -16.37 -16.56
C LYS A 138 10.63 -15.17 -17.10
N SER A 139 10.00 -14.00 -17.12
CA SER A 139 10.63 -12.74 -17.55
C SER A 139 11.82 -12.39 -16.67
N ILE A 140 11.65 -12.45 -15.34
CA ILE A 140 12.71 -12.12 -14.39
C ILE A 140 13.88 -13.10 -14.46
N ILE A 141 13.62 -14.40 -14.53
CA ILE A 141 14.68 -15.41 -14.67
C ILE A 141 15.50 -15.14 -15.94
N ALA A 142 14.85 -14.84 -17.06
CA ALA A 142 15.54 -14.51 -18.30
C ALA A 142 16.41 -13.24 -18.16
N LYS A 143 15.89 -12.17 -17.55
CA LYS A 143 16.62 -10.91 -17.31
C LYS A 143 17.83 -11.11 -16.39
N LEU A 144 17.67 -11.86 -15.30
CA LEU A 144 18.74 -12.12 -14.33
C LEU A 144 19.85 -13.05 -14.91
N SER A 145 19.55 -13.83 -15.94
CA SER A 145 20.53 -14.68 -16.63
C SER A 145 21.45 -13.89 -17.55
N LEU A 146 21.12 -12.65 -17.90
CA LEU A 146 21.97 -11.78 -18.69
C LEU A 146 23.14 -11.24 -17.86
N ALA A 147 24.25 -10.90 -18.51
CA ALA A 147 25.35 -10.19 -17.84
C ALA A 147 24.89 -8.81 -17.37
N PRO A 148 25.36 -8.32 -16.20
CA PRO A 148 25.05 -6.97 -15.75
C PRO A 148 25.66 -5.93 -16.70
N VAL A 149 24.98 -4.81 -16.86
CA VAL A 149 25.46 -3.67 -17.67
C VAL A 149 26.51 -2.87 -16.90
N TYR A 150 26.34 -2.78 -15.59
CA TYR A 150 27.30 -2.11 -14.70
C TYR A 150 27.93 -3.11 -13.72
N ASP A 151 29.07 -2.77 -13.14
CA ASP A 151 29.74 -3.59 -12.12
C ASP A 151 29.08 -3.47 -10.72
N GLY A 152 27.79 -3.25 -10.71
CA GLY A 152 26.97 -3.13 -9.49
C GLY A 152 26.14 -4.38 -9.20
N TYR A 153 25.08 -4.19 -8.45
CA TYR A 153 24.11 -5.23 -8.13
C TYR A 153 23.01 -5.27 -9.19
N LYS A 154 22.68 -6.48 -9.65
CA LYS A 154 21.39 -6.74 -10.29
C LYS A 154 20.32 -6.84 -9.22
N ALA A 155 19.15 -6.25 -9.42
CA ALA A 155 18.13 -6.29 -8.43
C ALA A 155 16.73 -6.47 -9.02
N VAL A 156 15.88 -7.15 -8.27
CA VAL A 156 14.45 -7.24 -8.55
C VAL A 156 13.68 -6.78 -7.31
N VAL A 157 12.84 -5.77 -7.49
CA VAL A 157 11.92 -5.30 -6.48
C VAL A 157 10.56 -5.92 -6.73
N PHE A 158 10.09 -6.75 -5.82
CA PHE A 158 8.74 -7.30 -5.81
C PHE A 158 7.88 -6.47 -4.88
N TYR A 159 6.95 -5.72 -5.43
CA TYR A 159 5.93 -4.99 -4.66
C TYR A 159 4.70 -5.86 -4.51
N LEU A 160 4.21 -6.06 -3.27
CA LEU A 160 3.11 -6.93 -2.89
C LEU A 160 3.30 -8.42 -3.28
N PRO A 161 4.37 -9.09 -2.81
CA PRO A 161 4.60 -10.51 -3.09
C PRO A 161 3.50 -11.43 -2.57
N GLU A 162 2.65 -11.00 -1.63
CA GLU A 162 1.45 -11.72 -1.18
C GLU A 162 0.40 -11.91 -2.29
N LYS A 163 0.49 -11.15 -3.39
CA LYS A 163 -0.33 -11.32 -4.61
C LYS A 163 0.28 -12.33 -5.60
N MET A 164 1.38 -12.97 -5.23
CA MET A 164 2.03 -13.98 -6.05
C MET A 164 1.32 -15.33 -5.90
N ASN A 165 1.03 -15.99 -7.02
CA ASN A 165 0.51 -17.34 -6.94
C ASN A 165 1.61 -18.37 -6.61
N GLN A 166 1.21 -19.55 -6.11
CA GLN A 166 2.12 -20.62 -5.70
C GLN A 166 3.08 -21.05 -6.82
N GLU A 167 2.59 -21.15 -8.06
CA GLU A 167 3.41 -21.56 -9.20
C GLU A 167 4.50 -20.55 -9.51
N THR A 168 4.18 -19.26 -9.47
CA THR A 168 5.15 -18.16 -9.66
C THR A 168 6.25 -18.22 -8.60
N ALA A 169 5.85 -18.33 -7.32
CA ALA A 169 6.79 -18.42 -6.22
C ALA A 169 7.73 -19.63 -6.39
N ASN A 170 7.17 -20.82 -6.65
CA ASN A 170 7.96 -22.05 -6.82
C ASN A 170 9.00 -21.93 -7.95
N ARG A 171 8.68 -21.22 -9.04
CA ARG A 171 9.64 -20.97 -10.13
C ARG A 171 10.79 -20.05 -9.72
N LEU A 172 10.54 -19.13 -8.77
CA LEU A 172 11.56 -18.19 -8.29
C LEU A 172 12.45 -18.78 -7.19
N LEU A 173 11.99 -19.86 -6.49
CA LEU A 173 12.70 -20.38 -5.31
C LEU A 173 14.18 -20.66 -5.58
N LYS A 174 14.49 -21.35 -6.69
CA LYS A 174 15.88 -21.67 -7.03
C LYS A 174 16.75 -20.42 -7.19
N MET A 175 16.19 -19.36 -7.79
CA MET A 175 16.91 -18.10 -8.00
C MET A 175 17.06 -17.30 -6.69
N VAL A 176 16.10 -17.44 -5.78
CA VAL A 176 16.16 -16.79 -4.48
C VAL A 176 17.11 -17.54 -3.53
N GLU A 177 17.19 -18.87 -3.64
CA GLU A 177 18.13 -19.70 -2.84
C GLU A 177 19.57 -19.56 -3.29
N GLU A 178 19.80 -19.64 -4.60
CA GLU A 178 21.13 -19.63 -5.22
C GLU A 178 21.18 -18.54 -6.32
N PRO A 179 21.17 -17.26 -5.93
CA PRO A 179 21.17 -16.18 -6.89
C PRO A 179 22.52 -16.07 -7.62
N PRO A 180 22.54 -15.59 -8.86
CA PRO A 180 23.77 -15.17 -9.50
C PRO A 180 24.54 -14.16 -8.63
N GLN A 181 25.87 -14.07 -8.83
CA GLN A 181 26.69 -13.12 -8.08
C GLN A 181 26.13 -11.68 -8.18
N LYS A 182 26.22 -10.92 -7.09
CA LYS A 182 25.73 -9.54 -6.99
C LYS A 182 24.24 -9.41 -7.40
N THR A 183 23.41 -10.40 -7.07
CA THR A 183 21.97 -10.33 -7.32
C THR A 183 21.20 -10.16 -6.01
N LEU A 184 20.27 -9.20 -5.97
CA LEU A 184 19.47 -8.84 -4.79
C LEU A 184 17.98 -8.94 -5.13
N PHE A 185 17.24 -9.67 -4.30
CA PHE A 185 15.79 -9.69 -4.30
C PHE A 185 15.27 -8.81 -3.15
N LEU A 186 14.48 -7.79 -3.50
CA LEU A 186 13.80 -6.93 -2.52
C LEU A 186 12.30 -7.20 -2.60
N PHE A 187 11.72 -7.69 -1.53
CA PHE A 187 10.29 -7.91 -1.41
C PHE A 187 9.70 -6.83 -0.50
N ILE A 188 8.61 -6.20 -0.90
CA ILE A 188 7.90 -5.17 -0.14
C ILE A 188 6.47 -5.65 0.07
N THR A 189 6.07 -5.91 1.31
CA THR A 189 4.75 -6.46 1.65
C THR A 189 4.04 -5.65 2.72
N HIS A 190 2.71 -5.56 2.59
CA HIS A 190 1.82 -4.99 3.60
C HIS A 190 1.13 -6.08 4.45
N ALA A 191 1.25 -7.36 4.06
CA ALA A 191 0.64 -8.49 4.72
C ALA A 191 1.64 -9.67 4.83
N PRO A 192 2.67 -9.56 5.69
CA PRO A 192 3.74 -10.56 5.78
C PRO A 192 3.23 -11.98 6.09
N GLU A 193 2.10 -12.10 6.77
CA GLU A 193 1.43 -13.37 7.07
C GLU A 193 0.80 -14.04 5.84
N LYS A 194 0.59 -13.30 4.74
CA LYS A 194 0.08 -13.81 3.47
C LYS A 194 1.19 -14.14 2.47
N VAL A 195 2.42 -13.70 2.73
CA VAL A 195 3.56 -14.06 1.90
C VAL A 195 3.83 -15.56 2.03
N LEU A 196 4.02 -16.22 0.87
CA LEU A 196 4.29 -17.64 0.86
C LEU A 196 5.51 -17.99 1.72
N GLN A 197 5.33 -18.93 2.65
CA GLN A 197 6.34 -19.33 3.63
C GLN A 197 7.67 -19.73 2.98
N THR A 198 7.63 -20.27 1.77
CA THR A 198 8.80 -20.65 0.99
C THR A 198 9.66 -19.45 0.58
N ILE A 199 9.06 -18.29 0.33
CA ILE A 199 9.78 -17.02 0.08
C ILE A 199 10.21 -16.40 1.42
N PHE A 200 9.25 -16.29 2.37
CA PHE A 200 9.48 -15.64 3.65
C PHE A 200 10.69 -16.21 4.40
N SER A 201 10.82 -17.55 4.45
CA SER A 201 11.90 -18.24 5.18
C SER A 201 13.30 -18.02 4.61
N ARG A 202 13.42 -17.49 3.40
CA ARG A 202 14.68 -17.23 2.70
C ARG A 202 15.08 -15.76 2.69
N CYS A 203 14.23 -14.90 3.22
CA CYS A 203 14.46 -13.47 3.25
C CYS A 203 14.94 -13.01 4.64
N GLN A 204 15.88 -12.09 4.63
CA GLN A 204 16.14 -11.27 5.81
C GLN A 204 14.98 -10.28 5.96
N SER A 205 14.16 -10.45 7.00
CA SER A 205 12.99 -9.61 7.24
C SER A 205 13.40 -8.34 8.00
N ILE A 206 12.97 -7.20 7.50
CA ILE A 206 13.19 -5.88 8.10
C ILE A 206 11.83 -5.19 8.23
N ARG A 207 11.49 -4.81 9.45
CA ARG A 207 10.26 -4.06 9.72
C ARG A 207 10.47 -2.57 9.43
N VAL A 208 9.63 -2.00 8.59
CA VAL A 208 9.53 -0.57 8.39
C VAL A 208 8.46 -0.03 9.34
N MET A 209 8.82 0.94 10.15
CA MET A 209 7.96 1.45 11.21
C MET A 209 6.91 2.42 10.65
N PRO A 210 5.72 2.45 11.28
CA PRO A 210 4.73 3.48 10.93
C PRO A 210 5.32 4.88 11.06
N LEU A 211 4.95 5.75 10.13
CA LEU A 211 5.35 7.16 10.16
C LEU A 211 4.66 7.87 11.33
N THR A 212 5.37 8.79 11.96
CA THR A 212 4.79 9.73 12.92
C THR A 212 3.80 10.66 12.21
N LYS A 213 2.94 11.35 12.97
CA LYS A 213 1.98 12.31 12.41
C LYS A 213 2.64 13.41 11.59
N GLU A 214 3.77 13.91 12.07
CA GLU A 214 4.53 14.94 11.38
C GLU A 214 5.14 14.41 10.07
N GLU A 215 5.67 13.19 10.08
CA GLU A 215 6.20 12.52 8.88
C GLU A 215 5.07 12.22 7.87
N GLN A 216 3.89 11.78 8.34
CA GLN A 216 2.72 11.57 7.48
C GLN A 216 2.29 12.86 6.79
N ARG A 217 2.26 13.97 7.54
CA ARG A 217 1.96 15.30 7.00
C ARG A 217 2.98 15.69 5.94
N GLN A 218 4.28 15.51 6.19
CA GLN A 218 5.34 15.79 5.20
C GLN A 218 5.17 14.94 3.92
N VAL A 219 4.77 13.68 4.03
CA VAL A 219 4.46 12.84 2.87
C VAL A 219 3.26 13.39 2.11
N GLN A 220 2.19 13.78 2.81
CA GLN A 220 0.99 14.36 2.17
C GLN A 220 1.29 15.68 1.46
N GLU A 221 2.12 16.56 2.06
CA GLU A 221 2.55 17.83 1.45
C GLU A 221 3.38 17.63 0.17
N ARG A 222 4.08 16.50 0.03
CA ARG A 222 4.83 16.15 -1.18
C ARG A 222 3.96 15.53 -2.28
N ARG A 223 2.81 14.97 -1.92
CA ARG A 223 1.86 14.45 -2.90
C ARG A 223 1.31 15.60 -3.75
N PRO A 224 1.29 15.48 -5.08
CA PRO A 224 0.53 16.43 -5.87
C PRO A 224 -0.90 16.45 -5.32
N MET A 225 -1.45 17.65 -5.10
CA MET A 225 -2.83 17.82 -4.64
C MET A 225 -3.76 17.18 -5.69
N VAL A 226 -4.01 15.90 -5.56
CA VAL A 226 -5.19 15.26 -6.11
C VAL A 226 -6.26 15.57 -5.09
N GLU A 227 -7.26 16.35 -5.48
CA GLU A 227 -8.45 16.51 -4.65
C GLU A 227 -8.92 15.11 -4.29
N ASP A 228 -8.96 14.79 -3.02
CA ASP A 228 -9.46 13.50 -2.52
C ASP A 228 -11.00 13.55 -2.60
N GLU A 229 -11.49 13.54 -3.85
CA GLU A 229 -12.93 13.55 -4.14
C GLU A 229 -13.62 12.38 -3.45
N ASP A 230 -12.96 11.24 -3.36
CA ASP A 230 -13.49 10.06 -2.70
C ASP A 230 -13.56 10.28 -1.17
N GLY A 231 -12.55 10.88 -0.54
CA GLY A 231 -12.56 11.18 0.89
C GLY A 231 -13.64 12.20 1.29
N ALA A 232 -13.80 13.26 0.52
CA ALA A 232 -14.86 14.24 0.75
C ALA A 232 -16.25 13.63 0.59
N MET A 233 -16.47 12.84 -0.49
CA MET A 233 -17.71 12.11 -0.72
C MET A 233 -18.01 11.09 0.40
N PHE A 234 -16.99 10.34 0.84
CA PHE A 234 -17.15 9.37 1.93
C PHE A 234 -17.49 10.05 3.26
N MET A 235 -16.87 11.21 3.55
CA MET A 235 -17.19 11.97 4.76
C MET A 235 -18.61 12.53 4.74
N GLU A 236 -19.08 13.02 3.60
CA GLU A 236 -20.44 13.48 3.41
C GLU A 236 -21.44 12.34 3.64
N LEU A 237 -21.25 11.20 2.97
CA LEU A 237 -22.12 10.03 3.09
C LEU A 237 -22.11 9.48 4.53
N PHE A 238 -20.93 9.36 5.15
CA PHE A 238 -20.79 8.89 6.53
C PHE A 238 -21.45 9.83 7.53
N SER A 239 -21.25 11.14 7.39
CA SER A 239 -21.84 12.15 8.27
C SER A 239 -23.37 12.15 8.18
N ARG A 240 -23.92 12.05 6.96
CA ARG A 240 -25.37 11.95 6.73
C ARG A 240 -25.93 10.66 7.33
N LEU A 241 -25.27 9.53 7.15
CA LEU A 241 -25.64 8.25 7.76
C LEU A 241 -25.66 8.34 9.28
N MET A 242 -24.58 8.83 9.92
CA MET A 242 -24.49 8.89 11.37
C MET A 242 -25.49 9.86 11.98
N ASN A 243 -25.75 11.00 11.34
CA ASN A 243 -26.78 11.94 11.77
C ASN A 243 -28.18 11.32 11.68
N ALA A 244 -28.50 10.61 10.60
CA ALA A 244 -29.77 9.92 10.44
C ALA A 244 -29.96 8.79 11.47
N VAL A 245 -28.90 8.01 11.74
CA VAL A 245 -28.88 6.98 12.78
C VAL A 245 -29.16 7.61 14.15
N ALA A 246 -28.49 8.72 14.49
CA ALA A 246 -28.68 9.43 15.76
C ALA A 246 -30.08 10.06 15.89
N ALA A 247 -30.66 10.53 14.78
CA ALA A 247 -32.01 11.09 14.72
C ALA A 247 -33.11 10.02 14.66
N LYS A 248 -32.77 8.75 14.53
CA LYS A 248 -33.69 7.62 14.30
C LYS A 248 -34.54 7.78 13.02
N ASP A 249 -33.95 8.34 11.98
CA ASP A 249 -34.55 8.46 10.65
C ASP A 249 -34.19 7.26 9.78
N LEU A 250 -35.05 6.23 9.81
CA LEU A 250 -34.85 4.99 9.08
C LEU A 250 -34.80 5.20 7.56
N MET A 251 -35.58 6.14 7.01
CA MET A 251 -35.63 6.35 5.56
C MET A 251 -34.27 6.83 5.04
N THR A 252 -33.73 7.88 5.65
CA THR A 252 -32.40 8.41 5.27
C THR A 252 -31.30 7.39 5.54
N VAL A 253 -31.39 6.57 6.59
CA VAL A 253 -30.41 5.48 6.85
C VAL A 253 -30.41 4.46 5.70
N LEU A 254 -31.59 4.05 5.20
CA LEU A 254 -31.68 3.09 4.10
C LEU A 254 -31.20 3.70 2.79
N GLU A 255 -31.51 4.97 2.50
CA GLU A 255 -31.00 5.72 1.36
C GLU A 255 -29.45 5.76 1.37
N CYS A 256 -28.82 6.06 2.48
CA CYS A 256 -27.36 6.02 2.64
C CYS A 256 -26.79 4.61 2.38
N GLY A 257 -27.50 3.57 2.80
CA GLY A 257 -27.12 2.18 2.52
C GLY A 257 -27.19 1.82 1.04
N GLU A 258 -28.23 2.29 0.33
CA GLU A 258 -28.34 2.10 -1.13
C GLU A 258 -27.27 2.87 -1.88
N GLU A 259 -26.96 4.10 -1.47
CA GLU A 259 -25.91 4.92 -2.06
C GLU A 259 -24.52 4.28 -1.87
N ALA A 260 -24.21 3.78 -0.66
CA ALA A 260 -22.97 3.04 -0.40
C ALA A 260 -22.87 1.76 -1.25
N ALA A 261 -23.99 1.07 -1.47
CA ALA A 261 -24.03 -0.12 -2.32
C ALA A 261 -23.89 0.21 -3.82
N ALA A 262 -24.24 1.44 -4.24
CA ALA A 262 -24.18 1.93 -5.61
C ALA A 262 -22.81 2.53 -5.99
N LEU A 263 -21.85 2.59 -5.07
CA LEU A 263 -20.49 3.03 -5.37
C LEU A 263 -19.90 2.22 -6.55
N ASP A 264 -19.21 2.91 -7.47
CA ASP A 264 -18.82 2.45 -8.80
C ASP A 264 -18.07 1.11 -8.86
N SER A 265 -17.40 0.73 -7.76
CA SER A 265 -16.63 -0.51 -7.70
C SER A 265 -16.63 -1.12 -6.31
N ARG A 266 -16.34 -2.42 -6.23
CA ARG A 266 -16.16 -3.11 -4.94
C ARG A 266 -15.00 -2.54 -4.14
N GLU A 267 -13.97 -2.09 -4.82
CA GLU A 267 -12.83 -1.45 -4.17
C GLU A 267 -13.25 -0.12 -3.52
N LYS A 268 -14.08 0.69 -4.20
CA LYS A 268 -14.68 1.88 -3.58
C LYS A 268 -15.62 1.53 -2.42
N GLN A 269 -16.38 0.46 -2.53
CA GLN A 269 -17.23 -0.02 -1.44
C GLN A 269 -16.40 -0.43 -0.22
N LYS A 270 -15.29 -1.14 -0.41
CA LYS A 270 -14.35 -1.50 0.67
C LYS A 270 -13.63 -0.27 1.23
N ALA A 271 -13.23 0.66 0.36
CA ALA A 271 -12.62 1.92 0.78
C ALA A 271 -13.56 2.73 1.67
N PHE A 272 -14.84 2.83 1.30
CA PHE A 272 -15.87 3.45 2.16
C PHE A 272 -16.02 2.71 3.50
N CYS A 273 -16.03 1.38 3.51
CA CYS A 273 -16.08 0.60 4.75
C CYS A 273 -14.87 0.89 5.66
N ASN A 274 -13.67 0.92 5.12
CA ASN A 274 -12.45 1.23 5.86
C ASN A 274 -12.46 2.67 6.39
N PHE A 275 -12.92 3.63 5.58
CA PHE A 275 -13.14 5.02 5.98
C PHE A 275 -14.13 5.12 7.14
N ALA A 276 -15.30 4.47 7.03
CA ALA A 276 -16.32 4.45 8.07
C ALA A 276 -15.79 3.81 9.36
N ALA A 277 -15.03 2.72 9.28
CA ALA A 277 -14.39 2.10 10.44
C ALA A 277 -13.40 3.05 11.13
N SER A 278 -12.63 3.81 10.36
CA SER A 278 -11.71 4.84 10.88
C SER A 278 -12.48 5.95 11.61
N CYS A 279 -13.56 6.45 11.01
CA CYS A 279 -14.42 7.46 11.64
C CYS A 279 -15.07 6.97 12.94
N ILE A 280 -15.58 5.73 12.95
CA ILE A 280 -16.14 5.12 14.17
C ILE A 280 -15.06 4.93 15.24
N ARG A 281 -13.84 4.63 14.87
CA ARG A 281 -12.69 4.56 15.80
C ARG A 281 -12.39 5.95 16.39
N LYS A 282 -12.46 7.03 15.60
CA LYS A 282 -12.33 8.41 16.10
C LYS A 282 -13.43 8.71 17.13
N ILE A 283 -14.70 8.34 16.85
CA ILE A 283 -15.81 8.47 17.80
C ILE A 283 -15.53 7.72 19.11
N PHE A 284 -15.05 6.48 19.02
CA PHE A 284 -14.69 5.68 20.20
C PHE A 284 -13.59 6.34 21.03
N MET A 285 -12.53 6.84 20.38
CA MET A 285 -11.45 7.54 21.08
C MET A 285 -11.93 8.80 21.80
N MET A 286 -12.85 9.56 21.17
CA MET A 286 -13.53 10.69 21.82
C MET A 286 -14.29 10.26 23.08
N GLN A 287 -15.03 9.14 23.03
CA GLN A 287 -15.76 8.58 24.19
C GLN A 287 -14.81 8.17 25.33
N GLN A 288 -13.57 7.80 25.03
CA GLN A 288 -12.55 7.42 26.01
C GLN A 288 -11.70 8.60 26.50
N ASN A 289 -11.99 9.83 26.08
CA ASN A 289 -11.16 11.03 26.34
C ASN A 289 -9.73 10.93 25.80
N LEU A 290 -9.51 10.17 24.71
CA LEU A 290 -8.24 9.97 24.04
C LEU A 290 -8.11 10.85 22.77
N GLN A 291 -8.59 12.08 22.85
CA GLN A 291 -8.65 13.02 21.72
C GLN A 291 -7.30 13.30 21.08
N GLN A 292 -6.24 13.34 21.91
CA GLN A 292 -4.87 13.60 21.45
C GLN A 292 -4.31 12.52 20.50
N ILE A 293 -4.90 11.31 20.53
CA ILE A 293 -4.47 10.17 19.70
C ILE A 293 -5.41 10.02 18.49
N ALA A 294 -6.60 10.63 18.54
CA ALA A 294 -7.67 10.37 17.57
C ALA A 294 -7.45 11.00 16.19
N ASP A 295 -6.46 11.89 16.04
CA ASP A 295 -6.13 12.59 14.79
C ASP A 295 -7.36 13.22 14.12
N ILE A 296 -8.00 14.14 14.84
CA ILE A 296 -9.22 14.84 14.43
C ILE A 296 -8.82 16.28 14.11
N SER A 297 -9.16 16.76 12.91
CA SER A 297 -8.96 18.16 12.53
C SER A 297 -9.91 19.08 13.31
N GLU A 298 -9.56 20.37 13.41
CA GLU A 298 -10.41 21.35 14.10
C GLU A 298 -11.80 21.43 13.47
N ASP A 299 -11.90 21.32 12.15
CA ASP A 299 -13.17 21.38 11.42
C ASP A 299 -14.06 20.15 11.68
N GLU A 300 -13.46 18.98 11.86
CA GLU A 300 -14.18 17.73 12.12
C GLU A 300 -14.54 17.54 13.60
N TYR A 301 -13.88 18.25 14.50
CA TYR A 301 -14.02 18.06 15.95
C TYR A 301 -15.48 18.12 16.44
N GLY A 302 -16.23 19.11 15.95
CA GLY A 302 -17.63 19.29 16.32
C GLY A 302 -18.50 18.06 16.01
N PHE A 303 -18.31 17.48 14.82
CA PHE A 303 -19.04 16.28 14.40
C PHE A 303 -18.71 15.07 15.27
N TYR A 304 -17.43 14.78 15.51
CA TYR A 304 -17.03 13.62 16.31
C TYR A 304 -17.41 13.76 17.79
N ALA A 305 -17.36 14.98 18.34
CA ALA A 305 -17.80 15.25 19.71
C ALA A 305 -19.31 15.01 19.88
N ASP A 306 -20.12 15.49 18.94
CA ASP A 306 -21.57 15.29 18.94
C ASP A 306 -21.92 13.79 18.81
N MET A 307 -21.29 13.08 17.89
CA MET A 307 -21.49 11.63 17.72
C MET A 307 -21.03 10.82 18.94
N ALA A 308 -19.92 11.21 19.58
CA ALA A 308 -19.43 10.56 20.81
C ALA A 308 -20.42 10.67 21.96
N ALA A 309 -21.15 11.80 22.04
CA ALA A 309 -22.21 12.02 23.07
C ALA A 309 -23.48 11.22 22.75
N LYS A 310 -23.85 11.07 21.48
CA LYS A 310 -25.09 10.41 21.04
C LYS A 310 -24.97 8.87 20.96
N CYS A 311 -23.80 8.34 20.64
CA CYS A 311 -23.61 6.90 20.49
C CYS A 311 -23.52 6.19 21.85
N PRO A 312 -24.30 5.10 22.07
CA PRO A 312 -24.23 4.31 23.30
C PRO A 312 -22.87 3.66 23.53
N LYS A 313 -22.53 3.37 24.77
CA LYS A 313 -21.35 2.57 25.11
C LYS A 313 -21.42 1.21 24.42
N GLY A 314 -20.37 0.85 23.71
CA GLY A 314 -20.27 -0.40 22.94
C GLY A 314 -20.78 -0.32 21.49
N PHE A 315 -21.44 0.78 21.08
CA PHE A 315 -21.84 0.98 19.68
C PHE A 315 -20.65 0.86 18.73
N CYS A 316 -19.60 1.62 18.97
CA CYS A 316 -18.43 1.66 18.10
C CYS A 316 -17.78 0.28 17.89
N MET A 317 -17.61 -0.49 18.96
CA MET A 317 -17.01 -1.84 18.88
C MET A 317 -17.87 -2.80 18.04
N LYS A 318 -19.20 -2.74 18.22
CA LYS A 318 -20.13 -3.56 17.44
C LYS A 318 -20.10 -3.19 15.96
N GLN A 319 -20.05 -1.88 15.66
CA GLN A 319 -20.07 -1.44 14.27
C GLN A 319 -18.75 -1.71 13.53
N ILE A 320 -17.60 -1.59 14.18
CA ILE A 320 -16.32 -2.02 13.59
C ILE A 320 -16.40 -3.50 13.21
N ALA A 321 -16.86 -4.37 14.11
CA ALA A 321 -17.01 -5.80 13.83
C ALA A 321 -18.04 -6.10 12.71
N ASN A 322 -19.09 -5.27 12.57
CA ASN A 322 -20.05 -5.39 11.47
C ASN A 322 -19.42 -4.97 10.14
N ILE A 323 -18.65 -3.87 10.13
CA ILE A 323 -17.95 -3.39 8.93
C ILE A 323 -16.93 -4.43 8.44
N ASP A 324 -16.15 -5.04 9.33
CA ASP A 324 -15.19 -6.11 8.96
C ASP A 324 -15.88 -7.29 8.26
N LYS A 325 -17.09 -7.66 8.74
CA LYS A 325 -17.91 -8.68 8.07
C LYS A 325 -18.36 -8.23 6.68
N VAL A 326 -18.77 -6.97 6.53
CA VAL A 326 -19.18 -6.41 5.24
C VAL A 326 -18.03 -6.48 4.23
N VAL A 327 -16.83 -6.04 4.61
CA VAL A 327 -15.61 -6.14 3.76
C VAL A 327 -15.40 -7.58 3.31
N SER A 328 -15.46 -8.54 4.24
CA SER A 328 -15.32 -9.97 3.91
C SER A 328 -16.42 -10.49 2.96
N MET A 329 -17.67 -10.00 3.08
CA MET A 329 -18.77 -10.40 2.21
C MET A 329 -18.65 -9.79 0.81
N VAL A 330 -18.18 -8.54 0.69
CA VAL A 330 -17.89 -7.88 -0.59
C VAL A 330 -16.80 -8.64 -1.35
N ASP A 331 -15.75 -9.08 -0.67
CA ASP A 331 -14.69 -9.91 -1.25
C ASP A 331 -15.21 -11.26 -1.78
N ARG A 332 -16.22 -11.83 -1.11
CA ARG A 332 -16.87 -13.12 -1.49
C ARG A 332 -17.96 -12.96 -2.56
N ASN A 333 -18.07 -11.80 -3.19
CA ASN A 333 -19.08 -11.53 -4.23
C ASN A 333 -20.55 -11.61 -3.76
N VAL A 334 -20.82 -11.35 -2.49
CA VAL A 334 -22.21 -11.21 -2.00
C VAL A 334 -22.81 -9.91 -2.58
N SER A 335 -24.12 -9.89 -2.78
CA SER A 335 -24.84 -8.72 -3.29
C SER A 335 -24.60 -7.49 -2.40
N SER A 336 -23.95 -6.46 -2.93
CA SER A 336 -23.65 -5.22 -2.19
C SER A 336 -24.90 -4.57 -1.60
N LYS A 337 -26.01 -4.57 -2.34
CA LYS A 337 -27.28 -4.01 -1.88
C LYS A 337 -27.76 -4.67 -0.58
N ILE A 338 -27.69 -5.99 -0.48
CA ILE A 338 -28.09 -6.74 0.72
C ILE A 338 -27.14 -6.45 1.88
N VAL A 339 -25.83 -6.49 1.60
CA VAL A 339 -24.78 -6.35 2.62
C VAL A 339 -24.79 -4.95 3.23
N PHE A 340 -24.89 -3.90 2.44
CA PHE A 340 -24.95 -2.53 2.95
C PHE A 340 -26.27 -2.21 3.62
N CYS A 341 -27.40 -2.72 3.12
CA CYS A 341 -28.69 -2.59 3.78
C CYS A 341 -28.69 -3.25 5.19
N ASP A 342 -28.09 -4.44 5.34
CA ASP A 342 -27.91 -5.09 6.64
C ASP A 342 -27.00 -4.25 7.56
N LEU A 343 -25.89 -3.71 7.05
CA LEU A 343 -24.96 -2.87 7.81
C LEU A 343 -25.70 -1.65 8.41
N VAL A 344 -26.33 -0.85 7.56
CA VAL A 344 -26.97 0.40 8.03
C VAL A 344 -28.15 0.11 8.95
N ASN A 345 -28.90 -0.98 8.71
CA ASN A 345 -29.98 -1.41 9.60
C ASN A 345 -29.43 -1.82 10.98
N ARG A 346 -28.30 -2.55 11.04
CA ARG A 346 -27.63 -2.86 12.33
C ARG A 346 -27.12 -1.61 13.03
N MET A 347 -26.63 -0.60 12.29
CA MET A 347 -26.23 0.67 12.87
C MET A 347 -27.45 1.35 13.52
N PHE A 348 -28.57 1.41 12.81
CA PHE A 348 -29.84 1.97 13.29
C PHE A 348 -30.38 1.26 14.54
N MET A 349 -30.31 -0.06 14.59
CA MET A 349 -30.82 -0.86 15.71
C MET A 349 -29.95 -0.81 16.97
N ASN A 350 -28.69 -0.40 16.85
CA ASN A 350 -27.73 -0.39 17.96
C ASN A 350 -27.52 0.99 18.60
N ILE A 351 -28.20 2.05 18.10
CA ILE A 351 -28.12 3.40 18.65
C ILE A 351 -29.08 3.62 19.82
#